data_cf12f7f67283d5fc75e311dca1a686e9
#
_entry.id   cf12f7f67283d5fc75e311dca1a686e9
#
_cell.length_a   1.000
_cell.length_b   1.000
_cell.length_c   1.000
_cell.angle_alpha   90.00
_cell.angle_beta   90.00
_cell.angle_gamma   90.00
#
_symmetry.space_group_name_H-M   'P 1'
#
loop_
_entity.id
_entity.type
_entity.pdbx_description
1 polymer ?
#
loop_
_entity_poly.entity_id
_entity_poly.type
_entity_poly.pdbx_seq_one_letter_code
_entity_poly.pdbx_strand_id
1 'polypeptide(L)'
;MTYTLTAFERSPDRGRGLARDMRVRWAMEEVGQPYEVRLASFDALKQPSHLARSPFGQIPTLEDGDLVLFESGAIVLHIAQRHSGLLPVDERAMAWMFAAIGTLDPPIMERSMCALLERDQPWYAQRLAMLDRQVDTRLGQLSRWLGDADWLEGAFSAGDLMTVHVLLRLRGSGLLDAHPNLLAYVARGEARSAYQRAFAAQRAVFEAAT
;
A
#
# COMPACT_ATOMS: atom_id res chain seq x y z
N MET A 1 -2.84 4.71 24.96
CA MET A 1 -3.74 3.73 24.30
C MET A 1 -2.90 3.02 23.26
N THR A 2 -3.10 1.71 23.08
CA THR A 2 -2.33 0.93 22.09
C THR A 2 -3.20 0.73 20.87
N TYR A 3 -2.69 1.03 19.68
CA TYR A 3 -3.35 0.75 18.42
C TYR A 3 -3.44 -0.76 18.18
N THR A 4 -4.58 -1.25 17.66
CA THR A 4 -4.72 -2.64 17.23
C THR A 4 -5.00 -2.69 15.71
N LEU A 5 -4.05 -3.22 14.96
CA LEU A 5 -4.14 -3.43 13.52
C LEU A 5 -4.63 -4.84 13.21
N THR A 6 -5.72 -4.98 12.43
CA THR A 6 -6.09 -6.30 11.89
C THR A 6 -5.37 -6.55 10.57
N ALA A 7 -4.72 -7.69 10.46
CA ALA A 7 -3.95 -8.12 9.29
C ALA A 7 -4.18 -9.61 9.00
N PHE A 8 -3.77 -10.08 7.82
CA PHE A 8 -3.82 -11.52 7.50
C PHE A 8 -2.85 -12.33 8.38
N GLU A 9 -3.31 -13.47 8.88
CA GLU A 9 -2.42 -14.50 9.44
C GLU A 9 -1.55 -15.15 8.36
N ARG A 10 -2.09 -15.28 7.14
CA ARG A 10 -1.40 -15.80 5.98
C ARG A 10 -1.69 -14.93 4.75
N SER A 11 -0.85 -13.95 4.52
CA SER A 11 -1.04 -13.00 3.44
C SER A 11 -1.00 -13.65 2.05
N PRO A 12 -1.97 -13.34 1.16
CA PRO A 12 -2.04 -13.92 -0.19
C PRO A 12 -0.88 -13.51 -1.09
N ASP A 13 -0.15 -12.47 -0.74
CA ASP A 13 1.06 -12.03 -1.44
C ASP A 13 2.32 -12.83 -1.07
N ARG A 14 2.18 -13.84 -0.18
CA ARG A 14 3.26 -14.70 0.32
C ARG A 14 4.37 -13.92 1.03
N GLY A 15 4.00 -12.94 1.84
CA GLY A 15 4.94 -12.13 2.62
C GLY A 15 5.78 -11.16 1.79
N ARG A 16 5.32 -10.77 0.60
CA ARG A 16 6.03 -9.83 -0.29
C ARG A 16 5.77 -8.35 -0.01
N GLY A 17 5.05 -8.03 1.06
CA GLY A 17 4.78 -6.65 1.45
C GLY A 17 3.74 -5.93 0.60
N LEU A 18 2.90 -6.65 -0.14
CA LEU A 18 1.90 -6.07 -1.04
C LEU A 18 0.49 -6.03 -0.44
N ALA A 19 0.25 -6.69 0.68
CA ALA A 19 -1.02 -6.60 1.40
C ALA A 19 -1.16 -5.21 2.03
N ARG A 20 -2.38 -4.69 2.05
CA ARG A 20 -2.62 -3.26 2.38
C ARG A 20 -2.37 -2.90 3.85
N ASP A 21 -2.30 -3.88 4.76
CA ASP A 21 -1.85 -3.64 6.14
C ASP A 21 -0.40 -3.15 6.20
N MET A 22 0.42 -3.43 5.18
CA MET A 22 1.78 -2.91 5.08
C MET A 22 1.81 -1.36 5.07
N ARG A 23 0.82 -0.70 4.46
CA ARG A 23 0.68 0.77 4.47
C ARG A 23 0.55 1.31 5.90
N VAL A 24 -0.25 0.63 6.70
CA VAL A 24 -0.50 1.00 8.10
C VAL A 24 0.71 0.69 8.98
N ARG A 25 1.30 -0.49 8.83
CA ARG A 25 2.54 -0.86 9.54
C ARG A 25 3.63 0.17 9.28
N TRP A 26 3.85 0.51 8.00
CA TRP A 26 4.85 1.49 7.63
C TRP A 26 4.57 2.88 8.22
N ALA A 27 3.32 3.34 8.19
CA ALA A 27 2.95 4.61 8.80
C ALA A 27 3.22 4.63 10.32
N MET A 28 2.87 3.56 11.05
CA MET A 28 3.15 3.43 12.48
C MET A 28 4.65 3.46 12.77
N GLU A 29 5.46 2.75 11.96
CA GLU A 29 6.91 2.74 12.10
C GLU A 29 7.55 4.10 11.79
N GLU A 30 7.02 4.86 10.83
CA GLU A 30 7.51 6.22 10.52
C GLU A 30 7.30 7.19 11.66
N VAL A 31 6.17 7.08 12.34
CA VAL A 31 5.84 7.96 13.47
C VAL A 31 6.29 7.40 14.83
N GLY A 32 6.91 6.22 14.84
CA GLY A 32 7.43 5.58 16.05
C GLY A 32 6.34 5.15 17.04
N GLN A 33 5.12 4.86 16.57
CA GLN A 33 4.02 4.44 17.43
C GLN A 33 3.95 2.92 17.54
N PRO A 34 3.94 2.37 18.76
CA PRO A 34 3.72 0.94 18.98
C PRO A 34 2.29 0.54 18.63
N TYR A 35 2.13 -0.65 18.10
CA TYR A 35 0.84 -1.23 17.76
C TYR A 35 0.83 -2.75 17.98
N GLU A 36 -0.34 -3.29 18.27
CA GLU A 36 -0.59 -4.72 18.31
C GLU A 36 -1.20 -5.19 16.98
N VAL A 37 -1.00 -6.47 16.64
CA VAL A 37 -1.55 -7.05 15.41
C VAL A 37 -2.53 -8.16 15.77
N ARG A 38 -3.79 -7.98 15.35
CA ARG A 38 -4.80 -9.02 15.35
C ARG A 38 -4.75 -9.76 14.03
N LEU A 39 -4.38 -11.03 14.05
CA LEU A 39 -4.34 -11.86 12.86
C LEU A 39 -5.72 -12.43 12.54
N ALA A 40 -6.07 -12.44 11.25
CA ALA A 40 -7.35 -12.94 10.75
C ALA A 40 -7.16 -13.83 9.52
N SER A 41 -7.88 -14.95 9.49
CA SER A 41 -8.03 -15.79 8.29
C SER A 41 -9.04 -15.19 7.32
N PHE A 42 -9.06 -15.66 6.07
CA PHE A 42 -10.08 -15.26 5.09
C PHE A 42 -11.51 -15.55 5.55
N ASP A 43 -11.71 -16.63 6.32
CA ASP A 43 -13.04 -16.97 6.84
C ASP A 43 -13.42 -16.10 8.03
N ALA A 44 -12.46 -15.70 8.86
CA ALA A 44 -12.69 -14.75 9.95
C ALA A 44 -13.16 -13.38 9.42
N LEU A 45 -12.71 -12.95 8.25
CA LEU A 45 -13.12 -11.69 7.62
C LEU A 45 -14.62 -11.65 7.22
N LYS A 46 -15.24 -12.81 7.05
CA LYS A 46 -16.67 -12.95 6.70
C LYS A 46 -17.57 -12.99 7.93
N GLN A 47 -17.02 -13.09 9.12
CA GLN A 47 -17.81 -13.21 10.35
C GLN A 47 -18.40 -11.87 10.77
N PRO A 48 -19.59 -11.88 11.43
CA PRO A 48 -20.24 -10.67 11.91
C PRO A 48 -19.33 -9.77 12.77
N SER A 49 -18.46 -10.39 13.57
CA SER A 49 -17.50 -9.67 14.42
C SER A 49 -16.48 -8.84 13.62
N HIS A 50 -16.06 -9.29 12.43
CA HIS A 50 -15.20 -8.50 11.55
C HIS A 50 -16.01 -7.55 10.69
N LEU A 51 -17.16 -7.97 10.18
CA LEU A 51 -18.04 -7.12 9.37
C LEU A 51 -18.51 -5.87 10.13
N ALA A 52 -18.63 -5.94 11.46
CA ALA A 52 -18.87 -4.78 12.30
C ALA A 52 -17.69 -3.76 12.32
N ARG A 53 -16.46 -4.19 11.97
CA ARG A 53 -15.27 -3.33 11.86
C ARG A 53 -15.04 -2.85 10.43
N SER A 54 -15.31 -3.70 9.44
CA SER A 54 -15.15 -3.43 8.01
C SER A 54 -16.36 -4.01 7.26
N PRO A 55 -17.30 -3.19 6.80
CA PRO A 55 -18.53 -3.68 6.16
C PRO A 55 -18.27 -4.45 4.86
N PHE A 56 -17.08 -4.29 4.27
CA PHE A 56 -16.67 -4.99 3.06
C PHE A 56 -15.86 -6.27 3.34
N GLY A 57 -15.69 -6.65 4.63
CA GLY A 57 -14.95 -7.85 5.00
C GLY A 57 -13.48 -7.82 4.58
N GLN A 58 -12.85 -6.65 4.62
CA GLN A 58 -11.47 -6.44 4.17
C GLN A 58 -10.54 -6.07 5.33
N ILE A 59 -9.25 -6.23 5.09
CA ILE A 59 -8.16 -5.72 5.92
C ILE A 59 -7.42 -4.60 5.17
N PRO A 60 -6.74 -3.70 5.89
CA PRO A 60 -6.64 -3.56 7.34
C PRO A 60 -7.86 -2.91 7.99
N THR A 61 -8.05 -3.16 9.28
CA THR A 61 -8.79 -2.28 10.19
C THR A 61 -7.87 -1.81 11.29
N LEU A 62 -8.14 -0.64 11.86
CA LEU A 62 -7.41 -0.08 12.99
C LEU A 62 -8.38 0.24 14.12
N GLU A 63 -8.05 -0.17 15.33
CA GLU A 63 -8.74 0.23 16.55
C GLU A 63 -7.84 1.23 17.32
N ASP A 64 -8.41 2.39 17.68
CA ASP A 64 -7.80 3.46 18.47
C ASP A 64 -8.76 3.82 19.60
N GLY A 65 -8.69 3.13 20.73
CA GLY A 65 -9.71 3.19 21.77
C GLY A 65 -11.06 2.69 21.24
N ASP A 66 -12.09 3.54 21.34
CA ASP A 66 -13.44 3.25 20.84
C ASP A 66 -13.61 3.49 19.33
N LEU A 67 -12.64 4.14 18.70
CA LEU A 67 -12.66 4.39 17.26
C LEU A 67 -12.19 3.16 16.49
N VAL A 68 -13.00 2.71 15.53
CA VAL A 68 -12.64 1.67 14.58
C VAL A 68 -12.64 2.24 13.18
N LEU A 69 -11.52 2.11 12.48
CA LEU A 69 -11.34 2.57 11.11
C LEU A 69 -11.11 1.40 10.16
N PHE A 70 -11.64 1.51 8.98
CA PHE A 70 -11.32 0.69 7.80
C PHE A 70 -10.86 1.62 6.67
N GLU A 71 -10.41 1.06 5.53
CA GLU A 71 -9.69 1.71 4.44
C GLU A 71 -8.26 2.12 4.84
N SER A 72 -7.27 1.49 4.19
CA SER A 72 -5.86 1.75 4.51
C SER A 72 -5.47 3.22 4.34
N GLY A 73 -6.07 3.94 3.37
CA GLY A 73 -5.83 5.37 3.18
C GLY A 73 -6.37 6.21 4.31
N ALA A 74 -7.58 5.92 4.80
CA ALA A 74 -8.18 6.61 5.93
C ALA A 74 -7.39 6.36 7.23
N ILE A 75 -6.93 5.11 7.41
CA ILE A 75 -6.11 4.75 8.57
C ILE A 75 -4.77 5.47 8.55
N VAL A 76 -4.06 5.50 7.41
CA VAL A 76 -2.79 6.22 7.27
C VAL A 76 -2.99 7.73 7.50
N LEU A 77 -4.08 8.32 6.99
CA LEU A 77 -4.41 9.72 7.23
C LEU A 77 -4.63 10.01 8.71
N HIS A 78 -5.39 9.15 9.40
CA HIS A 78 -5.64 9.27 10.84
C HIS A 78 -4.33 9.26 11.67
N ILE A 79 -3.41 8.34 11.33
CA ILE A 79 -2.09 8.28 11.95
C ILE A 79 -1.30 9.57 11.67
N ALA A 80 -1.26 9.99 10.41
CA ALA A 80 -0.52 11.16 9.95
C ALA A 80 -1.02 12.48 10.57
N GLN A 81 -2.32 12.60 10.83
CA GLN A 81 -2.91 13.76 11.49
C GLN A 81 -2.64 13.83 13.01
N ARG A 82 -2.43 12.67 13.66
CA ARG A 82 -2.18 12.60 15.10
C ARG A 82 -0.70 12.66 15.46
N HIS A 83 0.17 12.36 14.51
CA HIS A 83 1.61 12.27 14.74
C HIS A 83 2.36 13.08 13.69
N SER A 84 3.43 13.75 14.09
CA SER A 84 4.25 14.52 13.16
C SER A 84 5.07 13.62 12.21
N GLY A 85 5.45 14.16 11.06
CA GLY A 85 6.41 13.55 10.13
C GLY A 85 5.82 13.00 8.82
N LEU A 86 4.50 12.80 8.72
CA LEU A 86 3.87 12.25 7.53
C LEU A 86 3.05 13.27 6.71
N LEU A 87 2.76 14.44 7.26
CA LEU A 87 2.03 15.52 6.56
C LEU A 87 2.83 16.84 6.63
N PRO A 88 4.01 16.93 5.98
CA PRO A 88 4.81 18.16 6.01
C PRO A 88 4.13 19.33 5.27
N VAL A 89 3.29 19.03 4.27
CA VAL A 89 2.41 19.96 3.54
C VAL A 89 1.05 19.28 3.42
N ASP A 90 0.15 19.56 4.36
CA ASP A 90 -1.04 18.76 4.64
C ASP A 90 -1.92 18.50 3.42
N GLU A 91 -2.37 19.55 2.73
CA GLU A 91 -3.32 19.41 1.62
C GLU A 91 -2.69 18.69 0.43
N ARG A 92 -1.42 18.95 0.13
CA ARG A 92 -0.73 18.34 -1.00
C ARG A 92 -0.36 16.89 -0.73
N ALA A 93 0.09 16.59 0.49
CA ALA A 93 0.34 15.21 0.91
C ALA A 93 -0.95 14.37 0.87
N MET A 94 -2.08 14.92 1.34
CA MET A 94 -3.39 14.27 1.23
C MET A 94 -3.82 14.08 -0.22
N ALA A 95 -3.63 15.08 -1.10
CA ALA A 95 -3.94 14.94 -2.52
C ALA A 95 -3.19 13.75 -3.15
N TRP A 96 -1.91 13.56 -2.80
CA TRP A 96 -1.13 12.41 -3.26
C TRP A 96 -1.58 11.09 -2.65
N MET A 97 -2.03 11.08 -1.39
CA MET A 97 -2.65 9.88 -0.80
C MET A 97 -3.87 9.44 -1.60
N PHE A 98 -4.77 10.38 -1.94
CA PHE A 98 -5.96 10.08 -2.74
C PHE A 98 -5.61 9.72 -4.19
N ALA A 99 -4.61 10.38 -4.79
CA ALA A 99 -4.13 10.02 -6.13
C ALA A 99 -3.54 8.60 -6.16
N ALA A 100 -2.82 8.19 -5.13
CA ALA A 100 -2.28 6.85 -5.03
C ALA A 100 -3.39 5.79 -5.07
N ILE A 101 -4.47 5.96 -4.28
CA ILE A 101 -5.55 4.95 -4.18
C ILE A 101 -6.62 5.09 -5.27
N GLY A 102 -6.87 6.30 -5.78
CA GLY A 102 -7.93 6.57 -6.75
C GLY A 102 -7.48 6.65 -8.20
N THR A 103 -6.20 6.93 -8.44
CA THR A 103 -5.68 7.16 -9.80
C THR A 103 -4.62 6.13 -10.20
N LEU A 104 -3.71 5.76 -9.30
CA LEU A 104 -2.61 4.84 -9.57
C LEU A 104 -2.96 3.38 -9.24
N ASP A 105 -3.50 3.11 -8.04
CA ASP A 105 -3.81 1.74 -7.58
C ASP A 105 -4.80 1.00 -8.50
N PRO A 106 -5.93 1.60 -8.99
CA PRO A 106 -6.90 0.85 -9.78
C PRO A 106 -6.32 0.21 -11.04
N PRO A 107 -5.68 0.94 -11.98
CA PRO A 107 -5.13 0.31 -13.18
C PRO A 107 -3.98 -0.65 -12.87
N ILE A 108 -3.16 -0.38 -11.86
CA ILE A 108 -2.07 -1.27 -11.43
C ILE A 108 -2.64 -2.55 -10.82
N MET A 109 -3.69 -2.45 -10.02
CA MET A 109 -4.36 -3.62 -9.44
C MET A 109 -5.02 -4.45 -10.54
N GLU A 110 -5.77 -3.82 -11.44
CA GLU A 110 -6.44 -4.52 -12.55
C GLU A 110 -5.43 -5.28 -13.42
N ARG A 111 -4.33 -4.62 -13.78
CA ARG A 111 -3.21 -5.24 -14.50
C ARG A 111 -2.64 -6.45 -13.74
N SER A 112 -2.44 -6.30 -12.44
CA SER A 112 -1.88 -7.37 -11.60
C SER A 112 -2.83 -8.57 -11.49
N MET A 113 -4.14 -8.31 -11.37
CA MET A 113 -5.16 -9.36 -11.34
C MET A 113 -5.29 -10.07 -12.68
N CYS A 114 -5.26 -9.34 -13.80
CA CYS A 114 -5.19 -9.92 -15.14
C CYS A 114 -3.97 -10.86 -15.27
N ALA A 115 -2.79 -10.39 -14.90
CA ALA A 115 -1.56 -11.19 -14.96
C ALA A 115 -1.56 -12.42 -14.02
N LEU A 116 -2.34 -12.40 -12.95
CA LEU A 116 -2.43 -13.50 -11.98
C LEU A 116 -3.51 -14.52 -12.35
N LEU A 117 -4.69 -14.06 -12.78
CA LEU A 117 -5.89 -14.90 -12.86
C LEU A 117 -6.36 -15.20 -14.28
N GLU A 118 -5.90 -14.44 -15.29
CA GLU A 118 -6.42 -14.54 -16.65
C GLU A 118 -5.43 -15.15 -17.66
N ARG A 119 -4.30 -15.72 -17.19
CA ARG A 119 -3.22 -16.21 -18.07
C ARG A 119 -3.68 -17.25 -19.12
N ASP A 120 -4.63 -18.08 -18.75
CA ASP A 120 -5.13 -19.16 -19.62
C ASP A 120 -6.32 -18.73 -20.47
N GLN A 121 -6.69 -17.44 -20.43
CA GLN A 121 -7.83 -16.91 -21.17
C GLN A 121 -7.44 -16.47 -22.59
N PRO A 122 -8.28 -16.69 -23.61
CA PRO A 122 -7.97 -16.33 -25.00
C PRO A 122 -7.76 -14.82 -25.22
N TRP A 123 -8.31 -13.98 -24.35
CA TRP A 123 -8.15 -12.51 -24.41
C TRP A 123 -6.94 -11.99 -23.63
N TYR A 124 -6.22 -12.85 -22.89
CA TYR A 124 -5.16 -12.43 -21.95
C TYR A 124 -4.13 -11.48 -22.57
N ALA A 125 -3.54 -11.87 -23.69
CA ALA A 125 -2.47 -11.07 -24.31
C ALA A 125 -2.96 -9.67 -24.74
N GLN A 126 -4.16 -9.59 -25.32
CA GLN A 126 -4.75 -8.32 -25.77
C GLN A 126 -5.12 -7.43 -24.56
N ARG A 127 -5.74 -8.02 -23.55
CA ARG A 127 -6.15 -7.32 -22.33
C ARG A 127 -4.93 -6.83 -21.56
N LEU A 128 -3.92 -7.67 -21.35
CA LEU A 128 -2.69 -7.28 -20.65
C LEU A 128 -2.00 -6.12 -21.36
N ALA A 129 -1.85 -6.17 -22.69
CA ALA A 129 -1.25 -5.09 -23.47
C ALA A 129 -2.03 -3.76 -23.36
N MET A 130 -3.36 -3.82 -23.25
CA MET A 130 -4.19 -2.63 -23.01
C MET A 130 -3.94 -2.05 -21.60
N LEU A 131 -3.92 -2.91 -20.59
CA LEU A 131 -3.67 -2.52 -19.19
C LEU A 131 -2.25 -2.00 -18.99
N ASP A 132 -1.25 -2.60 -19.64
CA ASP A 132 0.14 -2.12 -19.62
C ASP A 132 0.23 -0.67 -20.15
N ARG A 133 -0.45 -0.34 -21.25
CA ARG A 133 -0.50 1.02 -21.79
C ARG A 133 -1.18 2.01 -20.82
N GLN A 134 -2.25 1.58 -20.14
CA GLN A 134 -2.92 2.43 -19.15
C GLN A 134 -2.00 2.72 -17.95
N VAL A 135 -1.32 1.70 -17.45
CA VAL A 135 -0.35 1.84 -16.37
C VAL A 135 0.80 2.73 -16.80
N ASP A 136 1.42 2.47 -17.97
CA ASP A 136 2.53 3.26 -18.49
C ASP A 136 2.17 4.75 -18.65
N THR A 137 0.95 5.04 -19.12
CA THR A 137 0.44 6.43 -19.19
C THR A 137 0.49 7.10 -17.80
N ARG A 138 0.05 6.40 -16.74
CA ARG A 138 0.08 6.93 -15.36
C ARG A 138 1.50 7.06 -14.83
N LEU A 139 2.35 6.08 -15.10
CA LEU A 139 3.76 6.14 -14.73
C LEU A 139 4.47 7.32 -15.40
N GLY A 140 4.24 7.55 -16.69
CA GLY A 140 4.79 8.70 -17.41
C GLY A 140 4.33 10.05 -16.85
N GLN A 141 3.06 10.15 -16.39
CA GLN A 141 2.54 11.35 -15.72
C GLN A 141 3.23 11.56 -14.36
N LEU A 142 3.33 10.51 -13.54
CA LEU A 142 3.98 10.55 -12.24
C LEU A 142 5.49 10.85 -12.37
N SER A 143 6.16 10.21 -13.33
CA SER A 143 7.58 10.43 -13.62
C SER A 143 7.89 11.89 -13.98
N ARG A 144 7.07 12.50 -14.84
CA ARG A 144 7.21 13.91 -15.17
C ARG A 144 6.98 14.85 -13.98
N TRP A 145 6.02 14.51 -13.11
CA TRP A 145 5.79 15.30 -11.89
C TRP A 145 6.96 15.20 -10.91
N LEU A 146 7.43 13.98 -10.63
CA LEU A 146 8.55 13.76 -9.73
C LEU A 146 9.83 14.42 -10.23
N GLY A 147 10.09 14.35 -11.56
CA GLY A 147 11.32 14.89 -12.14
C GLY A 147 12.56 14.31 -11.47
N ASP A 148 13.45 15.20 -11.03
CA ASP A 148 14.67 14.85 -10.30
C ASP A 148 14.52 14.94 -8.76
N ALA A 149 13.30 15.20 -8.27
CA ALA A 149 13.05 15.32 -6.84
C ALA A 149 13.11 13.97 -6.13
N ASP A 150 13.50 14.01 -4.86
CA ASP A 150 13.50 12.80 -4.02
C ASP A 150 12.09 12.34 -3.66
N TRP A 151 11.17 13.28 -3.39
CA TRP A 151 9.81 13.04 -2.94
C TRP A 151 8.82 13.97 -3.67
N LEU A 152 7.55 13.57 -3.72
CA LEU A 152 6.50 14.23 -4.51
C LEU A 152 6.30 15.71 -4.16
N GLU A 153 6.51 16.08 -2.89
CA GLU A 153 6.37 17.46 -2.38
C GLU A 153 7.64 17.92 -1.63
N GLY A 154 8.81 17.42 -2.04
CA GLY A 154 10.12 17.79 -1.51
C GLY A 154 10.53 17.04 -0.25
N ALA A 155 9.62 16.81 0.70
CA ALA A 155 9.84 16.00 1.89
C ALA A 155 8.99 14.73 1.84
N PHE A 156 9.50 13.63 2.43
CA PHE A 156 8.74 12.38 2.54
C PHE A 156 7.42 12.60 3.27
N SER A 157 6.34 12.04 2.74
CA SER A 157 4.99 12.20 3.25
C SER A 157 4.17 10.91 3.19
N ALA A 158 2.98 10.92 3.77
CA ALA A 158 1.98 9.87 3.61
C ALA A 158 1.59 9.65 2.12
N GLY A 159 1.68 10.70 1.29
CA GLY A 159 1.49 10.59 -0.16
C GLY A 159 2.55 9.72 -0.82
N ASP A 160 3.83 9.89 -0.43
CA ASP A 160 4.93 9.06 -0.92
C ASP A 160 4.80 7.62 -0.42
N LEU A 161 4.50 7.43 0.86
CA LEU A 161 4.26 6.11 1.45
C LEU A 161 3.22 5.32 0.64
N MET A 162 2.08 5.96 0.38
CA MET A 162 0.99 5.33 -0.37
C MET A 162 1.37 5.07 -1.83
N THR A 163 2.03 6.02 -2.48
CA THR A 163 2.46 5.90 -3.87
C THR A 163 3.52 4.82 -4.05
N VAL A 164 4.56 4.81 -3.21
CA VAL A 164 5.61 3.76 -3.23
C VAL A 164 4.97 2.39 -3.07
N HIS A 165 4.09 2.21 -2.07
CA HIS A 165 3.46 0.91 -1.84
C HIS A 165 2.62 0.44 -3.04
N VAL A 166 1.94 1.35 -3.75
CA VAL A 166 1.20 1.02 -4.98
C VAL A 166 2.15 0.57 -6.09
N LEU A 167 3.27 1.30 -6.29
CA LEU A 167 4.26 1.00 -7.33
C LEU A 167 4.99 -0.33 -7.10
N LEU A 168 5.18 -0.76 -5.84
CA LEU A 168 5.79 -2.06 -5.51
C LEU A 168 5.08 -3.24 -6.17
N ARG A 169 3.80 -3.11 -6.49
CA ARG A 169 3.03 -4.14 -7.19
C ARG A 169 3.48 -4.38 -8.63
N LEU A 170 4.18 -3.41 -9.23
CA LEU A 170 4.75 -3.51 -10.58
C LEU A 170 6.10 -4.21 -10.62
N ARG A 171 6.66 -4.60 -9.48
CA ARG A 171 7.95 -5.30 -9.43
C ARG A 171 7.93 -6.56 -10.31
N GLY A 172 8.94 -6.67 -11.18
CA GLY A 172 9.08 -7.79 -12.11
C GLY A 172 8.16 -7.72 -13.33
N SER A 173 7.43 -6.62 -13.54
CA SER A 173 6.60 -6.42 -14.73
C SER A 173 7.36 -5.80 -15.92
N GLY A 174 8.50 -5.16 -15.66
CA GLY A 174 9.25 -4.36 -16.65
C GLY A 174 8.71 -2.93 -16.84
N LEU A 175 7.51 -2.61 -16.35
CA LEU A 175 6.87 -1.31 -16.60
C LEU A 175 7.58 -0.13 -15.90
N LEU A 176 8.22 -0.38 -14.77
CA LEU A 176 9.00 0.66 -14.09
C LEU A 176 10.36 0.92 -14.76
N ASP A 177 10.85 -0.02 -15.56
CA ASP A 177 12.20 0.07 -16.16
C ASP A 177 12.30 1.23 -17.18
N ALA A 178 11.17 1.60 -17.79
CA ALA A 178 11.07 2.77 -18.67
C ALA A 178 11.09 4.12 -17.90
N HIS A 179 11.01 4.10 -16.57
CA HIS A 179 10.94 5.27 -15.71
C HIS A 179 12.00 5.21 -14.60
N PRO A 180 13.30 5.46 -14.91
CA PRO A 180 14.41 5.29 -13.97
C PRO A 180 14.28 6.11 -12.67
N ASN A 181 13.69 7.32 -12.75
CA ASN A 181 13.43 8.14 -11.58
C ASN A 181 12.37 7.51 -10.64
N LEU A 182 11.35 6.81 -11.18
CA LEU A 182 10.39 6.08 -10.37
C LEU A 182 10.99 4.81 -9.76
N LEU A 183 11.90 4.12 -10.46
CA LEU A 183 12.68 3.02 -9.86
C LEU A 183 13.49 3.52 -8.66
N ALA A 184 14.22 4.64 -8.83
CA ALA A 184 15.00 5.25 -7.76
C ALA A 184 14.10 5.71 -6.59
N TYR A 185 12.94 6.29 -6.89
CA TYR A 185 11.94 6.71 -5.91
C TYR A 185 11.42 5.52 -5.08
N VAL A 186 11.04 4.41 -5.72
CA VAL A 186 10.60 3.19 -5.02
C VAL A 186 11.74 2.64 -4.16
N ALA A 187 12.95 2.52 -4.70
CA ALA A 187 14.11 2.04 -3.97
C ALA A 187 14.43 2.90 -2.74
N ARG A 188 14.29 4.23 -2.85
CA ARG A 188 14.46 5.18 -1.74
C ARG A 188 13.40 4.97 -0.65
N GLY A 189 12.14 4.71 -1.03
CA GLY A 189 11.08 4.37 -0.09
C GLY A 189 11.38 3.08 0.67
N GLU A 190 11.83 2.04 -0.02
CA GLU A 190 12.21 0.76 0.58
C GLU A 190 13.46 0.83 1.46
N ALA A 191 14.37 1.75 1.19
CA ALA A 191 15.56 1.98 1.98
C ALA A 191 15.28 2.66 3.34
N ARG A 192 14.07 3.20 3.55
CA ARG A 192 13.69 3.79 4.84
C ARG A 192 13.65 2.72 5.93
N SER A 193 14.27 3.02 7.06
CA SER A 193 14.34 2.08 8.18
C SER A 193 12.96 1.67 8.70
N ALA A 194 11.98 2.59 8.65
CA ALA A 194 10.59 2.32 9.03
C ALA A 194 9.92 1.31 8.08
N TYR A 195 10.14 1.46 6.76
CA TYR A 195 9.66 0.47 5.79
C TYR A 195 10.26 -0.92 6.06
N GLN A 196 11.57 -0.99 6.28
CA GLN A 196 12.27 -2.25 6.51
C GLN A 196 11.77 -2.96 7.77
N ARG A 197 11.51 -2.22 8.88
CA ARG A 197 10.91 -2.79 10.09
C ARG A 197 9.50 -3.31 9.84
N ALA A 198 8.66 -2.50 9.19
CA ALA A 198 7.29 -2.87 8.85
C ALA A 198 7.23 -4.13 7.96
N PHE A 199 8.11 -4.19 6.95
CA PHE A 199 8.21 -5.32 6.05
C PHE A 199 8.70 -6.59 6.76
N ALA A 200 9.73 -6.47 7.60
CA ALA A 200 10.22 -7.60 8.41
C ALA A 200 9.13 -8.14 9.34
N ALA A 201 8.35 -7.25 9.99
CA ALA A 201 7.26 -7.66 10.86
C ALA A 201 6.11 -8.36 10.10
N GLN A 202 5.74 -7.88 8.90
CA GLN A 202 4.71 -8.53 8.07
C GLN A 202 5.20 -9.89 7.56
N ARG A 203 6.46 -9.97 7.11
CA ARG A 203 7.07 -11.19 6.61
C ARG A 203 7.18 -12.25 7.70
N ALA A 204 7.57 -11.88 8.91
CA ALA A 204 7.66 -12.81 10.05
C ALA A 204 6.31 -13.49 10.36
N VAL A 205 5.19 -12.75 10.26
CA VAL A 205 3.84 -13.33 10.41
C VAL A 205 3.59 -14.41 9.35
N PHE A 206 3.92 -14.14 8.09
CA PHE A 206 3.73 -15.11 7.02
C PHE A 206 4.60 -16.36 7.21
N GLU A 207 5.87 -16.19 7.59
CA GLU A 207 6.82 -17.29 7.83
C GLU A 207 6.41 -18.16 9.03
N ALA A 208 5.85 -17.57 10.08
CA ALA A 208 5.34 -18.30 11.24
C ALA A 208 4.07 -19.13 10.95
N ALA A 209 3.33 -18.80 9.89
CA ALA A 209 2.10 -19.50 9.48
C ALA A 209 2.35 -20.58 8.40
N THR A 210 3.63 -20.80 8.03
CA THR A 210 4.03 -21.75 6.98
C THR A 210 4.65 -22.98 7.58
#